data_3b70831f6c792a5b4ce69c4284e7b936
#
_entry.id   3b70831f6c792a5b4ce69c4284e7b936
#
_cell.length_a   1.000
_cell.length_b   1.000
_cell.length_c   1.000
_cell.angle_alpha   90.00
_cell.angle_beta   90.00
_cell.angle_gamma   90.00
#
_symmetry.space_group_name_H-M   'P 1'
#
loop_
_entity.id
_entity.type
_entity.pdbx_description
1 polymer ?
#
loop_
_entity_poly.entity_id
_entity_poly.type
_entity_poly.pdbx_seq_one_letter_code
_entity_poly.pdbx_strand_id
1 'polypeptide(L)'
;MDLFYYKAKDIKGNVLKGTCNEKEKVNIYKELREKGYFLLNITNKNIFKIRSEKITLKDCSILCNKLYMLMASGINITDAINIVYEDFNNTPVKNSLYTIKNNILRGYSIYNSFRAFSNIYPKFLLSTIYIGEESGRIQYVFSDLKNFYENKYKFNKEIKNALIYPVIVLIAFIIMLYILIHMVVPSFIGIFNELGGSIPKKTLGMITTIKVFNVILGILFISISFILLSSKFFYKRYKIKYAIDNLKIKTPILGQIYKNIFICNFSNSMNLMIKSGIPINKSLNLLEEITDNYIFKENIKNLNKNIKDGKSISFSLNKCNFSNKILLSMVRVGEESGKLEESFYSVYNILKKDLEEKLKVSVKLIEPTIIIFMSLIICIMFLYVFIPMMNLVDLI
;
A
#
# COMPACT_ATOMS: atom_id res chain seq x y z
N MET A 1 -18.25 24.03 2.03
CA MET A 1 -19.04 24.79 3.02
C MET A 1 -18.55 24.36 4.38
N ASP A 2 -18.02 25.30 5.17
CA ASP A 2 -17.56 25.00 6.53
C ASP A 2 -18.78 24.86 7.44
N LEU A 3 -18.91 23.68 8.04
CA LEU A 3 -19.94 23.37 9.05
C LEU A 3 -19.37 23.68 10.42
N PHE A 4 -20.03 24.54 11.14
CA PHE A 4 -19.69 24.92 12.51
C PHE A 4 -20.63 24.21 13.48
N TYR A 5 -20.07 23.64 14.54
CA TYR A 5 -20.85 23.16 15.69
C TYR A 5 -20.98 24.29 16.70
N TYR A 6 -22.20 24.51 17.17
CA TYR A 6 -22.45 25.41 18.27
C TYR A 6 -22.98 24.67 19.50
N LYS A 7 -22.64 25.20 20.65
CA LYS A 7 -23.15 24.79 21.96
C LYS A 7 -23.73 26.02 22.63
N ALA A 8 -25.03 25.97 22.94
CA ALA A 8 -25.73 27.04 23.61
C ALA A 8 -26.36 26.50 24.92
N LYS A 9 -26.61 27.39 25.91
CA LYS A 9 -27.15 27.04 27.20
C LYS A 9 -28.26 28.01 27.54
N ASP A 10 -29.37 27.54 28.10
CA ASP A 10 -30.42 28.40 28.63
C ASP A 10 -30.12 28.83 30.08
N ILE A 11 -30.97 29.72 30.63
CA ILE A 11 -30.83 30.19 32.01
C ILE A 11 -31.05 29.07 33.04
N LYS A 12 -31.75 28.01 32.64
CA LYS A 12 -32.05 26.83 33.52
C LYS A 12 -30.94 25.76 33.43
N GLY A 13 -29.90 25.98 32.61
CA GLY A 13 -28.79 25.07 32.52
C GLY A 13 -28.86 24.04 31.38
N ASN A 14 -29.95 23.97 30.62
CA ASN A 14 -30.10 23.02 29.52
C ASN A 14 -29.19 23.38 28.37
N VAL A 15 -28.53 22.37 27.78
CA VAL A 15 -27.54 22.53 26.73
C VAL A 15 -28.15 22.14 25.39
N LEU A 16 -28.22 23.10 24.47
CA LEU A 16 -28.58 22.88 23.08
C LEU A 16 -27.31 22.75 22.23
N LYS A 17 -27.23 21.71 21.40
CA LYS A 17 -26.12 21.50 20.44
C LYS A 17 -26.72 21.45 19.04
N GLY A 18 -26.09 22.15 18.08
CA GLY A 18 -26.53 22.16 16.71
C GLY A 18 -25.37 22.43 15.74
N THR A 19 -25.71 22.43 14.45
CA THR A 19 -24.76 22.74 13.36
C THR A 19 -25.28 23.90 12.55
N CYS A 20 -24.38 24.78 12.08
CA CYS A 20 -24.69 25.89 11.18
C CYS A 20 -23.66 26.03 10.08
N ASN A 21 -24.05 26.60 8.96
CA ASN A 21 -23.17 26.98 7.87
C ASN A 21 -22.54 28.36 8.12
N GLU A 22 -21.45 28.68 7.41
CA GLU A 22 -20.75 29.96 7.53
C GLU A 22 -21.67 31.18 7.32
N LYS A 23 -22.62 31.10 6.39
CA LYS A 23 -23.63 32.15 6.14
C LYS A 23 -24.66 32.29 7.26
N GLU A 24 -24.94 31.20 7.97
CA GLU A 24 -25.91 31.17 9.07
C GLU A 24 -25.28 31.58 10.40
N LYS A 25 -23.96 31.62 10.48
CA LYS A 25 -23.22 31.98 11.70
C LYS A 25 -23.62 33.34 12.28
N VAL A 26 -23.93 34.31 11.41
CA VAL A 26 -24.37 35.64 11.84
C VAL A 26 -25.80 35.63 12.36
N ASN A 27 -26.68 34.85 11.75
CA ASN A 27 -28.10 34.78 12.10
C ASN A 27 -28.39 33.89 13.33
N ILE A 28 -27.56 32.88 13.54
CA ILE A 28 -27.70 31.91 14.65
C ILE A 28 -27.60 32.60 16.02
N TYR A 29 -26.81 33.68 16.12
CA TYR A 29 -26.77 34.49 17.33
C TYR A 29 -28.14 35.11 17.70
N LYS A 30 -28.86 35.60 16.69
CA LYS A 30 -30.18 36.19 16.84
C LYS A 30 -31.23 35.13 17.17
N GLU A 31 -31.25 34.03 16.43
CA GLU A 31 -32.19 32.93 16.60
C GLU A 31 -32.07 32.26 17.98
N LEU A 32 -30.85 32.03 18.46
CA LEU A 32 -30.65 31.44 19.80
C LEU A 32 -31.07 32.38 20.91
N ARG A 33 -30.82 33.66 20.73
CA ARG A 33 -31.20 34.70 21.70
C ARG A 33 -32.71 34.88 21.80
N GLU A 34 -33.40 34.80 20.67
CA GLU A 34 -34.87 34.81 20.61
C GLU A 34 -35.50 33.59 21.29
N LYS A 35 -34.80 32.44 21.26
CA LYS A 35 -35.20 31.20 21.95
C LYS A 35 -34.71 31.10 23.39
N GLY A 36 -34.13 32.16 23.95
CA GLY A 36 -33.64 32.18 25.33
C GLY A 36 -32.35 31.40 25.61
N TYR A 37 -31.57 31.09 24.54
CA TYR A 37 -30.31 30.39 24.68
C TYR A 37 -29.13 31.31 24.48
N PHE A 38 -28.09 31.18 25.31
CA PHE A 38 -26.83 31.87 25.19
C PHE A 38 -25.77 30.97 24.54
N LEU A 39 -25.15 31.46 23.50
CA LEU A 39 -24.10 30.74 22.79
C LEU A 39 -22.83 30.67 23.65
N LEU A 40 -22.39 29.45 23.99
CA LEU A 40 -21.17 29.23 24.76
C LEU A 40 -19.94 29.09 23.90
N ASN A 41 -20.06 28.37 22.78
CA ASN A 41 -18.91 28.14 21.90
C ASN A 41 -19.39 27.79 20.48
N ILE A 42 -18.66 28.33 19.46
CA ILE A 42 -18.76 27.89 18.06
C ILE A 42 -17.41 27.33 17.69
N THR A 43 -17.33 26.04 17.43
CA THR A 43 -16.12 25.38 16.97
C THR A 43 -16.30 24.97 15.51
N ASN A 44 -15.29 25.29 14.71
CA ASN A 44 -15.24 24.79 13.34
C ASN A 44 -15.06 23.25 13.38
N LYS A 45 -15.88 22.49 12.65
CA LYS A 45 -15.83 21.01 12.58
C LYS A 45 -14.47 20.48 12.08
N ASN A 46 -13.60 21.34 11.62
CA ASN A 46 -12.24 20.99 11.16
C ASN A 46 -11.30 20.46 12.27
N ILE A 47 -11.71 20.36 13.55
CA ILE A 47 -10.89 19.80 14.64
C ILE A 47 -10.89 18.27 14.66
N PHE A 48 -11.87 17.59 14.09
CA PHE A 48 -11.65 16.24 13.59
C PHE A 48 -11.08 16.40 12.16
N LYS A 49 -9.77 16.34 12.00
CA LYS A 49 -9.16 15.84 10.78
C LYS A 49 -9.86 14.52 10.48
N ILE A 50 -10.98 14.57 9.76
CA ILE A 50 -11.43 13.44 8.98
C ILE A 50 -10.20 13.13 8.17
N ARG A 51 -9.50 12.06 8.57
CA ARG A 51 -8.37 11.51 7.81
C ARG A 51 -8.96 11.40 6.43
N SER A 52 -8.56 12.29 5.52
CA SER A 52 -9.09 12.30 4.16
C SER A 52 -8.66 10.96 3.59
N GLU A 53 -9.57 9.99 3.65
CA GLU A 53 -9.29 8.66 3.15
C GLU A 53 -9.14 8.83 1.66
N LYS A 54 -7.90 8.65 1.21
CA LYS A 54 -7.62 8.63 -0.22
C LYS A 54 -8.47 7.55 -0.86
N ILE A 55 -8.98 7.82 -2.03
CA ILE A 55 -9.69 6.82 -2.84
C ILE A 55 -8.82 5.57 -3.01
N THR A 56 -9.41 4.39 -2.85
CA THR A 56 -8.69 3.12 -3.01
C THR A 56 -8.42 2.84 -4.50
N LEU A 57 -7.45 1.96 -4.80
CA LEU A 57 -7.20 1.54 -6.19
C LEU A 57 -8.43 0.87 -6.81
N LYS A 58 -9.20 0.11 -5.99
CA LYS A 58 -10.46 -0.50 -6.42
C LYS A 58 -11.49 0.56 -6.79
N ASP A 59 -11.65 1.56 -5.92
CA ASP A 59 -12.63 2.63 -6.15
C ASP A 59 -12.23 3.53 -7.33
N CYS A 60 -10.91 3.77 -7.54
CA CYS A 60 -10.42 4.44 -8.75
C CYS A 60 -10.79 3.66 -10.03
N SER A 61 -10.61 2.33 -10.01
CA SER A 61 -10.97 1.48 -11.14
C SER A 61 -12.47 1.53 -11.42
N ILE A 62 -13.30 1.43 -10.36
CA ILE A 62 -14.76 1.49 -10.48
C ILE A 62 -15.21 2.85 -11.01
N LEU A 63 -14.67 3.94 -10.45
CA LEU A 63 -14.96 5.31 -10.88
C LEU A 63 -14.66 5.50 -12.36
N CYS A 64 -13.44 5.18 -12.77
CA CYS A 64 -13.01 5.36 -14.16
C CYS A 64 -13.80 4.45 -15.12
N ASN A 65 -14.10 3.20 -14.70
CA ASN A 65 -14.90 2.29 -15.54
C ASN A 65 -16.32 2.81 -15.77
N LYS A 66 -16.99 3.23 -14.70
CA LYS A 66 -18.37 3.73 -14.81
C LYS A 66 -18.43 5.02 -15.62
N LEU A 67 -17.53 5.96 -15.37
CA LEU A 67 -17.46 7.19 -16.17
C LEU A 67 -17.19 6.88 -17.65
N TYR A 68 -16.25 5.97 -17.94
CA TYR A 68 -15.99 5.53 -19.30
C TYR A 68 -17.25 4.93 -19.95
N MET A 69 -17.92 3.97 -19.28
CA MET A 69 -19.10 3.28 -19.84
C MET A 69 -20.25 4.26 -20.12
N LEU A 70 -20.53 5.17 -19.19
CA LEU A 70 -21.60 6.15 -19.35
C LEU A 70 -21.29 7.15 -20.48
N MET A 71 -20.06 7.63 -20.55
CA MET A 71 -19.65 8.52 -21.65
C MET A 71 -19.60 7.79 -23.00
N ALA A 72 -19.23 6.51 -23.03
CA ALA A 72 -19.27 5.69 -24.25
C ALA A 72 -20.71 5.48 -24.76
N SER A 73 -21.69 5.51 -23.84
CA SER A 73 -23.13 5.46 -24.19
C SER A 73 -23.71 6.83 -24.56
N GLY A 74 -22.88 7.89 -24.71
CA GLY A 74 -23.31 9.23 -25.09
C GLY A 74 -23.82 10.11 -23.94
N ILE A 75 -23.73 9.63 -22.69
CA ILE A 75 -24.13 10.43 -21.52
C ILE A 75 -23.03 11.47 -21.25
N ASN A 76 -23.44 12.72 -21.03
CA ASN A 76 -22.51 13.80 -20.72
C ASN A 76 -21.82 13.58 -19.37
N ILE A 77 -20.66 14.19 -19.17
CA ILE A 77 -19.81 13.96 -17.98
C ILE A 77 -20.51 14.36 -16.66
N THR A 78 -21.38 15.37 -16.67
CA THR A 78 -22.09 15.85 -15.48
C THR A 78 -23.13 14.84 -15.00
N ASP A 79 -23.88 14.27 -15.94
CA ASP A 79 -24.88 13.25 -15.65
C ASP A 79 -24.20 11.92 -15.31
N ALA A 80 -23.11 11.60 -16.00
CA ALA A 80 -22.28 10.44 -15.66
C ALA A 80 -21.76 10.52 -14.21
N ILE A 81 -21.23 11.66 -13.77
CA ILE A 81 -20.78 11.86 -12.38
C ILE A 81 -21.95 11.77 -11.40
N ASN A 82 -23.15 12.27 -11.78
CA ASN A 82 -24.33 12.16 -10.94
C ASN A 82 -24.76 10.70 -10.69
N ILE A 83 -24.78 9.88 -11.75
CA ILE A 83 -25.09 8.45 -11.64
C ILE A 83 -24.05 7.74 -10.77
N VAL A 84 -22.76 8.00 -11.03
CA VAL A 84 -21.67 7.37 -10.29
C VAL A 84 -21.64 7.80 -8.81
N TYR A 85 -22.03 9.03 -8.51
CA TYR A 85 -22.12 9.56 -7.14
C TYR A 85 -23.03 8.69 -6.25
N GLU A 86 -24.15 8.20 -6.77
CA GLU A 86 -25.11 7.39 -6.00
C GLU A 86 -24.54 6.04 -5.58
N ASP A 87 -23.64 5.48 -6.38
CA ASP A 87 -23.06 4.17 -6.18
C ASP A 87 -21.93 4.11 -5.13
N PHE A 88 -21.37 5.27 -4.74
CA PHE A 88 -20.27 5.32 -3.78
C PHE A 88 -20.75 5.39 -2.33
N ASN A 89 -20.35 4.38 -1.53
CA ASN A 89 -20.59 4.35 -0.08
C ASN A 89 -19.52 5.13 0.70
N ASN A 90 -18.33 5.34 0.12
CA ASN A 90 -17.24 6.09 0.74
C ASN A 90 -17.62 7.59 0.80
N THR A 91 -17.98 8.08 1.98
CA THR A 91 -18.46 9.44 2.21
C THR A 91 -17.54 10.54 1.68
N PRO A 92 -16.20 10.52 1.87
CA PRO A 92 -15.30 11.50 1.28
C PRO A 92 -15.32 11.53 -0.24
N VAL A 93 -15.32 10.37 -0.90
CA VAL A 93 -15.39 10.27 -2.37
C VAL A 93 -16.75 10.73 -2.86
N LYS A 94 -17.82 10.30 -2.22
CA LYS A 94 -19.20 10.70 -2.53
C LYS A 94 -19.37 12.21 -2.47
N ASN A 95 -18.95 12.83 -1.37
CA ASN A 95 -19.04 14.29 -1.20
C ASN A 95 -18.21 15.06 -2.23
N SER A 96 -17.02 14.52 -2.58
CA SER A 96 -16.19 15.13 -3.62
C SER A 96 -16.85 15.08 -5.00
N LEU A 97 -17.45 13.94 -5.38
CA LEU A 97 -18.17 13.79 -6.65
C LEU A 97 -19.37 14.73 -6.76
N TYR A 98 -20.14 14.91 -5.69
CA TYR A 98 -21.22 15.89 -5.62
C TYR A 98 -20.72 17.31 -5.89
N THR A 99 -19.62 17.70 -5.26
CA THR A 99 -19.03 19.03 -5.45
C THR A 99 -18.43 19.18 -6.84
N ILE A 100 -17.76 18.16 -7.36
CA ILE A 100 -17.19 18.13 -8.72
C ILE A 100 -18.29 18.34 -9.75
N LYS A 101 -19.42 17.61 -9.65
CA LYS A 101 -20.58 17.80 -10.51
C LYS A 101 -21.04 19.26 -10.50
N ASN A 102 -21.24 19.85 -9.32
CA ASN A 102 -21.72 21.23 -9.20
C ASN A 102 -20.72 22.25 -9.75
N ASN A 103 -19.41 21.99 -9.62
CA ASN A 103 -18.39 22.85 -10.22
C ASN A 103 -18.44 22.81 -11.75
N ILE A 104 -18.57 21.61 -12.34
CA ILE A 104 -18.67 21.47 -13.80
C ILE A 104 -19.95 22.16 -14.32
N LEU A 105 -21.09 22.04 -13.62
CA LEU A 105 -22.32 22.75 -13.97
C LEU A 105 -22.17 24.29 -13.89
N ARG A 106 -21.24 24.79 -13.06
CA ARG A 106 -20.90 26.22 -12.98
C ARG A 106 -19.86 26.67 -14.03
N GLY A 107 -19.48 25.79 -14.96
CA GLY A 107 -18.53 26.10 -16.03
C GLY A 107 -17.05 25.89 -15.66
N TYR A 108 -16.73 25.32 -14.50
CA TYR A 108 -15.34 24.95 -14.21
C TYR A 108 -14.93 23.74 -15.05
N SER A 109 -13.64 23.69 -15.43
CA SER A 109 -13.08 22.53 -16.12
C SER A 109 -13.16 21.27 -15.28
N ILE A 110 -13.21 20.09 -15.91
CA ILE A 110 -13.23 18.78 -15.25
C ILE A 110 -11.99 18.64 -14.37
N TYR A 111 -10.82 18.96 -14.92
CA TYR A 111 -9.55 18.93 -14.18
C TYR A 111 -9.57 19.81 -12.94
N ASN A 112 -9.97 21.09 -13.05
CA ASN A 112 -9.99 22.00 -11.91
C ASN A 112 -10.97 21.53 -10.83
N SER A 113 -12.10 20.95 -11.23
CA SER A 113 -13.10 20.37 -10.33
C SER A 113 -12.54 19.18 -9.53
N PHE A 114 -11.81 18.26 -10.19
CA PHE A 114 -11.15 17.14 -9.52
C PHE A 114 -9.93 17.58 -8.71
N ARG A 115 -9.14 18.54 -9.19
CA ARG A 115 -7.94 19.08 -8.52
C ARG A 115 -8.24 19.69 -7.16
N ALA A 116 -9.42 20.27 -6.97
CA ALA A 116 -9.86 20.78 -5.66
C ALA A 116 -9.83 19.71 -4.57
N PHE A 117 -9.88 18.43 -4.95
CA PHE A 117 -9.82 17.26 -4.07
C PHE A 117 -8.52 16.44 -4.26
N SER A 118 -7.39 17.11 -4.47
CA SER A 118 -6.06 16.49 -4.65
C SER A 118 -5.58 15.68 -3.42
N ASN A 119 -6.20 15.85 -2.27
CA ASN A 119 -6.03 15.04 -1.07
C ASN A 119 -6.73 13.67 -1.15
N ILE A 120 -7.80 13.54 -1.95
CA ILE A 120 -8.59 12.32 -2.17
C ILE A 120 -8.09 11.59 -3.41
N TYR A 121 -7.98 12.29 -4.54
CA TYR A 121 -7.63 11.70 -5.84
C TYR A 121 -6.11 11.65 -6.06
N PRO A 122 -5.58 10.53 -6.60
CA PRO A 122 -4.17 10.42 -6.94
C PRO A 122 -3.72 11.47 -7.98
N LYS A 123 -2.52 12.02 -7.81
CA LYS A 123 -1.94 12.98 -8.75
C LYS A 123 -1.91 12.46 -10.18
N PHE A 124 -1.62 11.16 -10.35
CA PHE A 124 -1.63 10.50 -11.65
C PHE A 124 -2.99 10.60 -12.36
N LEU A 125 -4.08 10.30 -11.65
CA LEU A 125 -5.44 10.44 -12.17
C LEU A 125 -5.72 11.89 -12.59
N LEU A 126 -5.38 12.86 -11.73
CA LEU A 126 -5.60 14.27 -12.01
C LEU A 126 -4.82 14.74 -13.25
N SER A 127 -3.56 14.35 -13.37
CA SER A 127 -2.73 14.75 -14.52
C SER A 127 -3.21 14.15 -15.84
N THR A 128 -3.70 12.91 -15.79
CA THR A 128 -4.24 12.24 -16.98
C THR A 128 -5.58 12.84 -17.39
N ILE A 129 -6.44 13.21 -16.42
CA ILE A 129 -7.69 13.98 -16.70
C ILE A 129 -7.36 15.32 -17.36
N TYR A 130 -6.36 16.07 -16.84
CA TYR A 130 -5.94 17.34 -17.43
C TYR A 130 -5.64 17.21 -18.92
N ILE A 131 -4.86 16.19 -19.30
CA ILE A 131 -4.48 15.98 -20.70
C ILE A 131 -5.67 15.51 -21.54
N GLY A 132 -6.54 14.66 -20.97
CA GLY A 132 -7.76 14.25 -21.65
C GLY A 132 -8.71 15.40 -21.96
N GLU A 133 -8.79 16.36 -21.04
CA GLU A 133 -9.60 17.58 -21.23
C GLU A 133 -8.98 18.50 -22.27
N GLU A 134 -7.67 18.81 -22.17
CA GLU A 134 -6.95 19.65 -23.14
C GLU A 134 -6.95 19.08 -24.57
N SER A 135 -6.91 17.75 -24.70
CA SER A 135 -6.93 17.08 -26.02
C SER A 135 -8.34 16.77 -26.53
N GLY A 136 -9.39 17.05 -25.77
CA GLY A 136 -10.78 16.68 -26.10
C GLY A 136 -11.05 15.16 -26.07
N ARG A 137 -10.13 14.36 -25.51
CA ARG A 137 -10.19 12.88 -25.49
C ARG A 137 -10.52 12.31 -24.12
N ILE A 138 -11.31 13.01 -23.32
CA ILE A 138 -11.56 12.63 -21.91
C ILE A 138 -12.17 11.23 -21.76
N GLN A 139 -13.03 10.81 -22.70
CA GLN A 139 -13.61 9.47 -22.70
C GLN A 139 -12.53 8.38 -22.83
N TYR A 140 -11.60 8.55 -23.77
CA TYR A 140 -10.48 7.60 -23.96
C TYR A 140 -9.58 7.57 -22.75
N VAL A 141 -9.35 8.71 -22.11
CA VAL A 141 -8.56 8.82 -20.89
C VAL A 141 -9.21 8.03 -19.75
N PHE A 142 -10.53 8.09 -19.57
CA PHE A 142 -11.19 7.26 -18.57
C PHE A 142 -11.10 5.76 -18.89
N SER A 143 -11.11 5.35 -20.17
CA SER A 143 -10.85 3.97 -20.59
C SER A 143 -9.44 3.52 -20.20
N ASP A 144 -8.45 4.34 -20.48
CA ASP A 144 -7.04 4.03 -20.15
C ASP A 144 -6.80 4.02 -18.63
N LEU A 145 -7.36 4.97 -17.87
CA LEU A 145 -7.31 5.00 -16.41
C LEU A 145 -8.02 3.80 -15.79
N LYS A 146 -9.16 3.37 -16.33
CA LYS A 146 -9.84 2.12 -15.94
C LYS A 146 -8.88 0.95 -16.03
N ASN A 147 -8.30 0.73 -17.21
CA ASN A 147 -7.39 -0.39 -17.46
C ASN A 147 -6.16 -0.32 -16.56
N PHE A 148 -5.60 0.87 -16.34
CA PHE A 148 -4.47 1.08 -15.46
C PHE A 148 -4.79 0.72 -14.01
N TYR A 149 -5.87 1.28 -13.43
CA TYR A 149 -6.22 1.04 -12.03
C TYR A 149 -6.72 -0.38 -11.81
N GLU A 150 -7.44 -0.98 -12.77
CA GLU A 150 -7.87 -2.37 -12.71
C GLU A 150 -6.68 -3.33 -12.70
N ASN A 151 -5.74 -3.16 -13.63
CA ASN A 151 -4.52 -3.95 -13.67
C ASN A 151 -3.69 -3.80 -12.41
N LYS A 152 -3.52 -2.57 -11.91
CA LYS A 152 -2.79 -2.29 -10.68
C LYS A 152 -3.48 -2.90 -9.45
N TYR A 153 -4.80 -2.85 -9.38
CA TYR A 153 -5.58 -3.48 -8.32
C TYR A 153 -5.46 -5.01 -8.35
N LYS A 154 -5.67 -5.62 -9.53
CA LYS A 154 -5.53 -7.07 -9.73
C LYS A 154 -4.14 -7.55 -9.33
N PHE A 155 -3.10 -6.92 -9.84
CA PHE A 155 -1.70 -7.24 -9.53
C PHE A 155 -1.40 -7.16 -8.02
N ASN A 156 -1.82 -6.07 -7.35
CA ASN A 156 -1.62 -5.92 -5.91
C ASN A 156 -2.43 -6.96 -5.11
N LYS A 157 -3.61 -7.35 -5.59
CA LYS A 157 -4.45 -8.40 -4.97
C LYS A 157 -3.79 -9.77 -5.10
N GLU A 158 -3.23 -10.09 -6.26
CA GLU A 158 -2.50 -11.33 -6.49
C GLU A 158 -1.28 -11.46 -5.56
N ILE A 159 -0.48 -10.39 -5.42
CA ILE A 159 0.63 -10.37 -4.46
C ILE A 159 0.13 -10.61 -3.02
N LYS A 160 -0.94 -9.94 -2.60
CA LYS A 160 -1.50 -10.13 -1.26
C LYS A 160 -2.00 -11.55 -1.06
N ASN A 161 -2.75 -12.08 -2.00
CA ASN A 161 -3.30 -13.44 -1.91
C ASN A 161 -2.18 -14.50 -1.83
N ALA A 162 -1.11 -14.31 -2.60
CA ALA A 162 0.06 -15.20 -2.56
C ALA A 162 0.75 -15.22 -1.17
N LEU A 163 0.69 -14.11 -0.42
CA LEU A 163 1.30 -14.00 0.90
C LEU A 163 0.42 -14.52 2.06
N ILE A 164 -0.88 -14.75 1.85
CA ILE A 164 -1.79 -15.18 2.91
C ILE A 164 -1.39 -16.55 3.45
N TYR A 165 -1.19 -17.52 2.57
CA TYR A 165 -0.85 -18.89 2.95
C TYR A 165 0.46 -18.97 3.74
N PRO A 166 1.59 -18.40 3.30
CA PRO A 166 2.83 -18.35 4.08
C PRO A 166 2.66 -17.76 5.49
N VAL A 167 1.87 -16.71 5.61
CA VAL A 167 1.63 -16.06 6.92
C VAL A 167 0.85 -16.98 7.84
N ILE A 168 -0.18 -17.68 7.35
CA ILE A 168 -0.98 -18.63 8.14
C ILE A 168 -0.09 -19.78 8.63
N VAL A 169 0.74 -20.35 7.74
CA VAL A 169 1.64 -21.46 8.08
C VAL A 169 2.69 -21.01 9.10
N LEU A 170 3.26 -19.81 8.96
CA LEU A 170 4.18 -19.26 9.95
C LEU A 170 3.52 -19.06 11.33
N ILE A 171 2.30 -18.57 11.38
CA ILE A 171 1.54 -18.41 12.63
C ILE A 171 1.30 -19.79 13.27
N ALA A 172 0.85 -20.78 12.51
CA ALA A 172 0.64 -22.13 13.00
C ALA A 172 1.95 -22.75 13.57
N PHE A 173 3.06 -22.52 12.87
CA PHE A 173 4.38 -22.96 13.33
C PHE A 173 4.79 -22.30 14.66
N ILE A 174 4.59 -21.00 14.82
CA ILE A 174 4.89 -20.28 16.06
C ILE A 174 4.03 -20.82 17.22
N ILE A 175 2.73 -21.07 16.97
CA ILE A 175 1.83 -21.65 17.98
C ILE A 175 2.31 -23.05 18.38
N MET A 176 2.67 -23.88 17.42
CA MET A 176 3.20 -25.22 17.68
C MET A 176 4.48 -25.17 18.54
N LEU A 177 5.44 -24.31 18.20
CA LEU A 177 6.64 -24.12 19.00
C LEU A 177 6.32 -23.67 20.43
N TYR A 178 5.36 -22.77 20.59
CA TYR A 178 4.93 -22.31 21.91
C TYR A 178 4.36 -23.46 22.75
N ILE A 179 3.50 -24.31 22.18
CA ILE A 179 2.93 -25.48 22.85
C ILE A 179 4.04 -26.45 23.23
N LEU A 180 4.97 -26.77 22.32
CA LEU A 180 6.07 -27.67 22.58
C LEU A 180 6.93 -27.19 23.77
N ILE A 181 7.25 -25.92 23.82
CA ILE A 181 8.14 -25.35 24.83
C ILE A 181 7.44 -25.21 26.19
N HIS A 182 6.17 -24.86 26.24
CA HIS A 182 5.48 -24.57 27.50
C HIS A 182 4.65 -25.71 28.06
N MET A 183 4.31 -26.72 27.27
CA MET A 183 3.55 -27.88 27.73
C MET A 183 4.38 -29.17 27.68
N VAL A 184 5.00 -29.47 26.55
CA VAL A 184 5.67 -30.75 26.35
C VAL A 184 6.98 -30.83 27.15
N VAL A 185 7.85 -29.84 27.04
CA VAL A 185 9.14 -29.82 27.74
C VAL A 185 8.98 -29.88 29.27
N PRO A 186 8.12 -29.06 29.93
CA PRO A 186 7.91 -29.15 31.37
C PRO A 186 7.34 -30.51 31.84
N SER A 187 6.42 -31.12 31.05
CA SER A 187 5.86 -32.42 31.39
C SER A 187 6.91 -33.50 31.42
N PHE A 188 7.87 -33.49 30.50
CA PHE A 188 9.00 -34.42 30.54
C PHE A 188 9.92 -34.16 31.72
N ILE A 189 10.18 -32.92 32.10
CA ILE A 189 10.98 -32.58 33.29
C ILE A 189 10.29 -33.12 34.56
N GLY A 190 8.94 -33.02 34.65
CA GLY A 190 8.15 -33.57 35.74
C GLY A 190 8.35 -35.06 35.89
N ILE A 191 8.21 -35.83 34.80
CA ILE A 191 8.42 -37.29 34.79
C ILE A 191 9.85 -37.69 35.26
N PHE A 192 10.87 -36.97 34.81
CA PHE A 192 12.25 -37.17 35.24
C PHE A 192 12.44 -36.99 36.76
N ASN A 193 11.81 -35.96 37.31
CA ASN A 193 11.89 -35.68 38.76
C ASN A 193 11.15 -36.77 39.59
N GLU A 194 10.01 -37.27 39.09
CA GLU A 194 9.22 -38.33 39.74
C GLU A 194 9.97 -39.69 39.76
N LEU A 195 10.74 -39.99 38.71
CA LEU A 195 11.54 -41.21 38.61
C LEU A 195 12.84 -41.15 39.43
N GLY A 196 13.08 -40.09 40.20
CA GLY A 196 14.24 -39.94 41.06
C GLY A 196 15.58 -39.75 40.33
N GLY A 197 15.53 -39.55 39.03
CA GLY A 197 16.68 -39.32 38.18
C GLY A 197 17.17 -37.88 38.26
N SER A 198 18.48 -37.67 38.43
CA SER A 198 19.05 -36.33 38.23
C SER A 198 19.00 -35.95 36.75
N ILE A 199 18.43 -34.79 36.45
CA ILE A 199 18.35 -34.29 35.06
C ILE A 199 19.76 -34.21 34.46
N PRO A 200 20.07 -34.93 33.40
CA PRO A 200 21.39 -34.88 32.78
C PRO A 200 21.81 -33.45 32.44
N LYS A 201 23.08 -33.10 32.70
CA LYS A 201 23.61 -31.73 32.36
C LYS A 201 23.35 -31.32 30.93
N LYS A 202 23.29 -32.28 29.99
CA LYS A 202 22.94 -32.05 28.58
C LYS A 202 21.49 -31.57 28.41
N THR A 203 20.54 -32.11 29.16
CA THR A 203 19.12 -31.72 29.16
C THR A 203 18.92 -30.33 29.77
N LEU A 204 19.66 -30.01 30.84
CA LEU A 204 19.69 -28.65 31.41
C LEU A 204 20.26 -27.63 30.44
N GLY A 205 21.32 -27.97 29.69
CA GLY A 205 21.83 -27.12 28.60
C GLY A 205 20.80 -26.87 27.50
N MET A 206 19.96 -27.87 27.19
CA MET A 206 18.90 -27.72 26.20
C MET A 206 17.78 -26.78 26.69
N ILE A 207 17.35 -26.92 27.94
CA ILE A 207 16.33 -26.02 28.51
C ILE A 207 16.79 -24.56 28.44
N THR A 208 18.07 -24.31 28.72
CA THR A 208 18.65 -22.96 28.56
C THR A 208 18.69 -22.54 27.12
N THR A 209 19.04 -23.40 26.18
CA THR A 209 19.04 -23.11 24.74
C THR A 209 17.62 -22.77 24.21
N ILE A 210 16.62 -23.54 24.66
CA ILE A 210 15.21 -23.30 24.33
C ILE A 210 14.71 -21.96 24.89
N LYS A 211 15.08 -21.65 26.16
CA LYS A 211 14.76 -20.35 26.77
C LYS A 211 15.39 -19.18 25.99
N VAL A 212 16.66 -19.31 25.62
CA VAL A 212 17.38 -18.33 24.81
C VAL A 212 16.73 -18.18 23.44
N PHE A 213 16.33 -19.29 22.78
CA PHE A 213 15.65 -19.27 21.50
C PHE A 213 14.28 -18.57 21.58
N ASN A 214 13.51 -18.79 22.64
CA ASN A 214 12.27 -18.07 22.92
C ASN A 214 12.47 -16.57 23.09
N VAL A 215 13.51 -16.17 23.82
CA VAL A 215 13.87 -14.76 23.98
C VAL A 215 14.24 -14.14 22.61
N ILE A 216 15.02 -14.85 21.80
CA ILE A 216 15.38 -14.42 20.45
C ILE A 216 14.15 -14.30 19.56
N LEU A 217 13.23 -15.27 19.56
CA LEU A 217 11.97 -15.20 18.83
C LEU A 217 11.09 -14.05 19.30
N GLY A 218 10.99 -13.84 20.61
CA GLY A 218 10.28 -12.71 21.21
C GLY A 218 10.86 -11.37 20.78
N ILE A 219 12.18 -11.22 20.83
CA ILE A 219 12.88 -10.01 20.36
C ILE A 219 12.69 -9.81 18.86
N LEU A 220 12.74 -10.86 18.03
CA LEU A 220 12.46 -10.80 16.60
C LEU A 220 11.02 -10.35 16.34
N PHE A 221 10.04 -10.90 17.05
CA PHE A 221 8.64 -10.53 16.90
C PHE A 221 8.39 -9.08 17.32
N ILE A 222 8.96 -8.67 18.45
CA ILE A 222 8.89 -7.28 18.95
C ILE A 222 9.60 -6.33 17.96
N SER A 223 10.76 -6.70 17.42
CA SER A 223 11.49 -5.88 16.46
C SER A 223 10.75 -5.73 15.15
N ILE A 224 10.15 -6.80 14.63
CA ILE A 224 9.32 -6.75 13.42
C ILE A 224 8.06 -5.90 13.66
N SER A 225 7.37 -6.11 14.79
CA SER A 225 6.21 -5.30 15.18
C SER A 225 6.59 -3.83 15.38
N PHE A 226 7.74 -3.58 16.01
CA PHE A 226 8.27 -2.23 16.19
C PHE A 226 8.64 -1.57 14.85
N ILE A 227 9.25 -2.30 13.93
CA ILE A 227 9.56 -1.81 12.57
C ILE A 227 8.28 -1.49 11.81
N LEU A 228 7.24 -2.35 11.90
CA LEU A 228 5.95 -2.12 11.24
C LEU A 228 5.19 -0.92 11.83
N LEU A 229 5.20 -0.76 13.15
CA LEU A 229 4.55 0.36 13.84
C LEU A 229 5.37 1.66 13.69
N SER A 230 6.68 1.57 13.82
CA SER A 230 7.58 2.72 13.72
C SER A 230 7.74 3.23 12.29
N SER A 231 7.53 2.36 11.28
CA SER A 231 7.56 2.78 9.87
C SER A 231 6.58 3.92 9.59
N LYS A 232 5.42 3.97 10.28
CA LYS A 232 4.48 5.09 10.20
C LYS A 232 4.97 6.37 10.88
N PHE A 233 5.77 6.26 11.94
CA PHE A 233 6.25 7.41 12.73
C PHE A 233 7.58 7.95 12.20
N PHE A 234 8.52 7.07 11.85
CA PHE A 234 9.87 7.43 11.36
C PHE A 234 9.93 7.77 9.87
N TYR A 235 8.85 7.59 9.13
CA TYR A 235 8.75 7.95 7.70
C TYR A 235 9.04 9.45 7.42
N LYS A 236 9.04 10.29 8.44
CA LYS A 236 9.35 11.72 8.34
C LYS A 236 10.86 12.04 8.40
N ARG A 237 11.73 11.13 8.85
CA ARG A 237 13.18 11.36 8.90
C ARG A 237 13.86 10.80 7.65
N TYR A 238 14.36 11.70 6.81
CA TYR A 238 15.04 11.41 5.54
C TYR A 238 16.09 10.28 5.61
N LYS A 239 17.04 10.36 6.57
CA LYS A 239 18.13 9.36 6.70
C LYS A 239 17.61 7.94 6.99
N ILE A 240 16.58 7.82 7.81
CA ILE A 240 16.01 6.50 8.17
C ILE A 240 15.24 5.90 6.99
N LYS A 241 14.46 6.73 6.28
CA LYS A 241 13.75 6.30 5.08
C LYS A 241 14.70 5.83 3.99
N TYR A 242 15.80 6.56 3.76
CA TYR A 242 16.83 6.17 2.80
C TYR A 242 17.47 4.81 3.17
N ALA A 243 17.84 4.61 4.43
CA ALA A 243 18.42 3.35 4.91
C ALA A 243 17.45 2.15 4.73
N ILE A 244 16.17 2.33 5.08
CA ILE A 244 15.14 1.29 4.92
C ILE A 244 14.93 0.99 3.42
N ASP A 245 14.84 1.99 2.58
CA ASP A 245 14.65 1.83 1.14
C ASP A 245 15.86 1.17 0.47
N ASN A 246 17.06 1.45 0.95
CA ASN A 246 18.30 0.81 0.51
C ASN A 246 18.35 -0.68 0.93
N LEU A 247 17.96 -1.00 2.16
CA LEU A 247 17.85 -2.38 2.62
C LEU A 247 16.87 -3.18 1.76
N LYS A 248 15.70 -2.64 1.45
CA LYS A 248 14.71 -3.30 0.57
C LYS A 248 15.26 -3.64 -0.80
N ILE A 249 16.16 -2.81 -1.34
CA ILE A 249 16.75 -3.00 -2.66
C ILE A 249 17.93 -3.97 -2.62
N LYS A 250 18.71 -3.98 -1.52
CA LYS A 250 19.94 -4.79 -1.38
C LYS A 250 19.69 -6.21 -0.88
N THR A 251 18.52 -6.51 -0.30
CA THR A 251 18.21 -7.88 0.15
C THR A 251 18.30 -8.87 -1.02
N PRO A 252 19.01 -10.01 -0.86
CA PRO A 252 19.01 -11.04 -1.87
C PRO A 252 17.58 -11.55 -2.09
N ILE A 253 17.23 -11.96 -3.31
CA ILE A 253 15.90 -12.47 -3.72
C ILE A 253 14.80 -11.40 -3.62
N LEU A 254 14.49 -10.89 -2.42
CA LEU A 254 13.42 -9.90 -2.20
C LEU A 254 13.72 -8.57 -2.89
N GLY A 255 14.97 -8.13 -2.90
CA GLY A 255 15.37 -6.89 -3.58
C GLY A 255 15.17 -6.95 -5.09
N GLN A 256 15.42 -8.11 -5.70
CA GLN A 256 15.18 -8.30 -7.13
C GLN A 256 13.68 -8.28 -7.46
N ILE A 257 12.86 -8.95 -6.65
CA ILE A 257 11.40 -8.91 -6.79
C ILE A 257 10.89 -7.47 -6.62
N TYR A 258 11.38 -6.75 -5.61
CA TYR A 258 11.00 -5.36 -5.37
C TYR A 258 11.35 -4.42 -6.53
N LYS A 259 12.54 -4.58 -7.13
CA LYS A 259 12.96 -3.85 -8.35
C LYS A 259 12.05 -4.18 -9.52
N ASN A 260 11.76 -5.45 -9.77
CA ASN A 260 10.90 -5.87 -10.87
C ASN A 260 9.47 -5.36 -10.73
N ILE A 261 8.91 -5.36 -9.50
CA ILE A 261 7.61 -4.74 -9.20
C ILE A 261 7.63 -3.23 -9.53
N PHE A 262 8.73 -2.55 -9.16
CA PHE A 262 8.88 -1.14 -9.47
C PHE A 262 8.95 -0.90 -10.98
N ILE A 263 9.78 -1.65 -11.72
CA ILE A 263 9.90 -1.53 -13.18
C ILE A 263 8.55 -1.82 -13.86
N CYS A 264 7.83 -2.82 -13.40
CA CYS A 264 6.50 -3.16 -13.91
C CYS A 264 5.53 -1.97 -13.77
N ASN A 265 5.46 -1.37 -12.56
CA ASN A 265 4.62 -0.18 -12.31
C ASN A 265 5.10 1.06 -13.10
N PHE A 266 6.42 1.26 -13.20
CA PHE A 266 7.05 2.33 -13.97
C PHE A 266 6.66 2.22 -15.45
N SER A 267 6.85 1.04 -16.04
CA SER A 267 6.56 0.79 -17.45
C SER A 267 5.08 0.93 -17.77
N ASN A 268 4.19 0.41 -16.91
CA ASN A 268 2.75 0.59 -17.07
C ASN A 268 2.35 2.08 -17.02
N SER A 269 2.94 2.84 -16.11
CA SER A 269 2.67 4.28 -16.00
C SER A 269 3.23 5.05 -17.19
N MET A 270 4.44 4.75 -17.64
CA MET A 270 5.05 5.38 -18.84
C MET A 270 4.23 5.07 -20.10
N ASN A 271 3.85 3.80 -20.29
CA ASN A 271 2.98 3.42 -21.40
C ASN A 271 1.69 4.26 -21.42
N LEU A 272 0.96 4.33 -20.31
CA LEU A 272 -0.28 5.09 -20.25
C LEU A 272 -0.07 6.58 -20.51
N MET A 273 0.97 7.18 -19.93
CA MET A 273 1.24 8.61 -20.09
C MET A 273 1.62 8.96 -21.54
N ILE A 274 2.49 8.16 -22.16
CA ILE A 274 2.90 8.38 -23.57
C ILE A 274 1.71 8.16 -24.49
N LYS A 275 0.91 7.12 -24.30
CA LYS A 275 -0.33 6.84 -25.03
C LYS A 275 -1.33 7.98 -24.95
N SER A 276 -1.43 8.61 -23.77
CA SER A 276 -2.29 9.78 -23.56
C SER A 276 -1.70 11.08 -24.14
N GLY A 277 -0.53 11.03 -24.80
CA GLY A 277 0.12 12.21 -25.42
C GLY A 277 0.93 13.06 -24.43
N ILE A 278 1.23 12.55 -23.22
CA ILE A 278 2.05 13.28 -22.26
C ILE A 278 3.52 13.22 -22.69
N PRO A 279 4.22 14.38 -22.84
CA PRO A 279 5.64 14.40 -23.12
C PRO A 279 6.46 13.64 -22.08
N ILE A 280 7.49 12.94 -22.51
CA ILE A 280 8.31 12.06 -21.66
C ILE A 280 8.84 12.79 -20.41
N ASN A 281 9.35 14.01 -20.57
CA ASN A 281 9.86 14.81 -19.45
C ASN A 281 8.77 15.11 -18.41
N LYS A 282 7.54 15.38 -18.84
CA LYS A 282 6.39 15.61 -17.97
C LYS A 282 5.95 14.31 -17.30
N SER A 283 5.96 13.20 -18.03
CA SER A 283 5.68 11.85 -17.49
C SER A 283 6.65 11.46 -16.39
N LEU A 284 7.94 11.70 -16.58
CA LEU A 284 8.97 11.43 -15.56
C LEU A 284 8.82 12.32 -14.32
N ASN A 285 8.47 13.59 -14.48
CA ASN A 285 8.18 14.45 -13.31
C ASN A 285 6.99 13.90 -12.49
N LEU A 286 5.93 13.46 -13.14
CA LEU A 286 4.77 12.86 -12.47
C LEU A 286 5.15 11.55 -11.76
N LEU A 287 5.96 10.71 -12.39
CA LEU A 287 6.45 9.48 -11.79
C LEU A 287 7.35 9.75 -10.57
N GLU A 288 8.21 10.78 -10.64
CA GLU A 288 9.01 11.21 -9.50
C GLU A 288 8.12 11.58 -8.31
N GLU A 289 7.03 12.31 -8.55
CA GLU A 289 6.12 12.75 -7.48
C GLU A 289 5.35 11.61 -6.81
N ILE A 290 4.94 10.58 -7.58
CA ILE A 290 4.17 9.44 -7.07
C ILE A 290 5.04 8.29 -6.55
N THR A 291 6.35 8.36 -6.76
CA THR A 291 7.30 7.32 -6.32
C THR A 291 7.61 7.50 -4.83
N ASP A 292 7.28 6.50 -4.02
CA ASP A 292 7.48 6.52 -2.57
C ASP A 292 8.93 6.20 -2.17
N ASN A 293 9.60 5.29 -2.90
CA ASN A 293 10.98 4.89 -2.63
C ASN A 293 11.94 6.01 -3.03
N TYR A 294 12.74 6.45 -2.06
CA TYR A 294 13.62 7.60 -2.24
C TYR A 294 14.71 7.37 -3.29
N ILE A 295 15.30 6.18 -3.33
CA ILE A 295 16.36 5.84 -4.31
C ILE A 295 15.79 5.81 -5.72
N PHE A 296 14.63 5.21 -5.91
CA PHE A 296 13.99 5.19 -7.23
C PHE A 296 13.55 6.59 -7.66
N LYS A 297 13.05 7.39 -6.72
CA LYS A 297 12.71 8.79 -6.97
C LYS A 297 13.91 9.59 -7.45
N GLU A 298 15.05 9.46 -6.80
CA GLU A 298 16.29 10.13 -7.19
C GLU A 298 16.79 9.64 -8.56
N ASN A 299 16.71 8.33 -8.85
CA ASN A 299 17.03 7.79 -10.17
C ASN A 299 16.13 8.36 -11.28
N ILE A 300 14.82 8.49 -11.04
CA ILE A 300 13.88 9.11 -12.01
C ILE A 300 14.23 10.58 -12.25
N LYS A 301 14.56 11.32 -11.19
CA LYS A 301 14.98 12.72 -11.28
C LYS A 301 16.25 12.86 -12.15
N ASN A 302 17.23 12.01 -11.92
CA ASN A 302 18.47 12.00 -12.69
C ASN A 302 18.23 11.55 -14.14
N LEU A 303 17.35 10.57 -14.37
CA LEU A 303 16.89 10.14 -15.69
C LEU A 303 16.29 11.33 -16.46
N ASN A 304 15.37 12.06 -15.84
CA ASN A 304 14.74 13.22 -16.46
C ASN A 304 15.74 14.35 -16.78
N LYS A 305 16.71 14.58 -15.88
CA LYS A 305 17.78 15.54 -16.14
C LYS A 305 18.61 15.14 -17.36
N ASN A 306 19.05 13.87 -17.44
CA ASN A 306 19.84 13.38 -18.57
C ASN A 306 19.10 13.51 -19.91
N ILE A 307 17.78 13.25 -19.93
CA ILE A 307 16.95 13.40 -21.14
C ILE A 307 16.83 14.86 -21.53
N LYS A 308 16.68 15.78 -20.58
CA LYS A 308 16.67 17.23 -20.84
C LYS A 308 18.02 17.71 -21.38
N ASP A 309 19.13 17.08 -20.98
CA ASP A 309 20.47 17.33 -21.47
C ASP A 309 20.73 16.69 -22.86
N GLY A 310 19.69 16.15 -23.53
CA GLY A 310 19.76 15.56 -24.86
C GLY A 310 20.29 14.12 -24.95
N LYS A 311 20.47 13.44 -23.80
CA LYS A 311 20.89 12.02 -23.80
C LYS A 311 19.72 11.10 -24.11
N SER A 312 20.02 9.94 -24.75
CA SER A 312 18.99 8.94 -25.04
C SER A 312 18.35 8.38 -23.77
N ILE A 313 17.10 7.94 -23.87
CA ILE A 313 16.34 7.36 -22.76
C ILE A 313 16.99 6.07 -22.31
N SER A 314 17.37 5.21 -23.25
CA SER A 314 18.03 3.93 -23.01
C SER A 314 19.39 4.10 -22.30
N PHE A 315 20.21 5.07 -22.72
CA PHE A 315 21.46 5.42 -22.04
C PHE A 315 21.21 5.91 -20.61
N SER A 316 20.23 6.76 -20.43
CA SER A 316 19.90 7.34 -19.13
C SER A 316 19.31 6.31 -18.17
N LEU A 317 18.49 5.38 -18.66
CA LEU A 317 17.97 4.24 -17.89
C LEU A 317 19.07 3.28 -17.45
N ASN A 318 20.11 3.08 -18.27
CA ASN A 318 21.23 2.19 -17.89
C ASN A 318 21.96 2.64 -16.63
N LYS A 319 21.89 3.92 -16.28
CA LYS A 319 22.47 4.48 -15.05
C LYS A 319 21.56 4.33 -13.82
N CYS A 320 20.33 3.86 -14.00
CA CYS A 320 19.39 3.70 -12.90
C CYS A 320 19.58 2.36 -12.18
N ASN A 321 19.64 2.38 -10.86
CA ASN A 321 19.83 1.18 -10.02
C ASN A 321 18.70 0.16 -10.11
N PHE A 322 17.54 0.55 -10.63
CA PHE A 322 16.41 -0.34 -10.84
C PHE A 322 16.39 -1.00 -12.22
N SER A 323 17.14 -0.51 -13.19
CA SER A 323 17.11 -1.02 -14.57
C SER A 323 17.49 -2.50 -14.66
N ASN A 324 16.86 -3.20 -15.58
CA ASN A 324 17.17 -4.57 -15.95
C ASN A 324 17.37 -4.69 -17.48
N LYS A 325 17.89 -5.85 -17.92
CA LYS A 325 18.17 -6.11 -19.33
C LYS A 325 16.92 -5.97 -20.22
N ILE A 326 15.77 -6.43 -19.74
CA ILE A 326 14.50 -6.38 -20.49
C ILE A 326 14.06 -4.94 -20.73
N LEU A 327 14.06 -4.10 -19.68
CA LEU A 327 13.70 -2.69 -19.79
C LEU A 327 14.65 -1.97 -20.78
N LEU A 328 15.96 -2.18 -20.63
CA LEU A 328 16.96 -1.50 -21.46
C LEU A 328 16.86 -1.89 -22.94
N SER A 329 16.75 -3.19 -23.24
CA SER A 329 16.66 -3.66 -24.63
C SER A 329 15.38 -3.18 -25.31
N MET A 330 14.22 -3.29 -24.64
CA MET A 330 12.93 -2.90 -25.20
C MET A 330 12.84 -1.38 -25.40
N VAL A 331 13.30 -0.60 -24.41
CA VAL A 331 13.28 0.87 -24.54
C VAL A 331 14.24 1.35 -25.64
N ARG A 332 15.39 0.70 -25.82
CA ARG A 332 16.30 1.02 -26.91
C ARG A 332 15.63 0.83 -28.28
N VAL A 333 14.98 -0.34 -28.48
CA VAL A 333 14.23 -0.61 -29.71
C VAL A 333 13.11 0.40 -29.92
N GLY A 334 12.36 0.74 -28.84
CA GLY A 334 11.29 1.72 -28.91
C GLY A 334 11.78 3.15 -29.19
N GLU A 335 12.95 3.51 -28.70
CA GLU A 335 13.59 4.80 -28.96
C GLU A 335 14.05 4.90 -30.43
N GLU A 336 14.69 3.86 -30.96
CA GLU A 336 15.13 3.79 -32.35
C GLU A 336 13.98 3.73 -33.36
N SER A 337 12.88 3.04 -33.00
CA SER A 337 11.69 2.90 -33.88
C SER A 337 10.62 4.00 -33.70
N GLY A 338 10.77 4.88 -32.71
CA GLY A 338 9.74 5.87 -32.33
C GLY A 338 8.53 5.27 -31.62
N LYS A 339 8.55 3.99 -31.20
CA LYS A 339 7.44 3.25 -30.61
C LYS A 339 7.63 2.98 -29.11
N LEU A 340 7.97 4.01 -28.34
CA LEU A 340 8.21 3.91 -26.90
C LEU A 340 7.00 3.41 -26.12
N GLU A 341 5.80 3.78 -26.56
CA GLU A 341 4.53 3.33 -25.95
C GLU A 341 4.46 1.79 -25.96
N GLU A 342 4.59 1.19 -27.15
CA GLU A 342 4.54 -0.27 -27.33
C GLU A 342 5.65 -0.98 -26.55
N SER A 343 6.83 -0.37 -26.49
CA SER A 343 7.98 -0.90 -25.77
C SER A 343 7.74 -0.96 -24.26
N PHE A 344 7.24 0.11 -23.66
CA PHE A 344 6.88 0.11 -22.24
C PHE A 344 5.72 -0.85 -21.92
N TYR A 345 4.75 -0.98 -22.84
CA TYR A 345 3.67 -1.96 -22.69
C TYR A 345 4.21 -3.40 -22.70
N SER A 346 5.14 -3.71 -23.62
CA SER A 346 5.79 -5.02 -23.71
C SER A 346 6.60 -5.34 -22.45
N VAL A 347 7.40 -4.39 -21.96
CA VAL A 347 8.12 -4.56 -20.67
C VAL A 347 7.16 -4.84 -19.51
N TYR A 348 6.05 -4.10 -19.42
CA TYR A 348 5.04 -4.33 -18.41
C TYR A 348 4.49 -5.75 -18.45
N ASN A 349 4.08 -6.24 -19.63
CA ASN A 349 3.47 -7.56 -19.78
C ASN A 349 4.46 -8.69 -19.47
N ILE A 350 5.70 -8.58 -19.97
CA ILE A 350 6.75 -9.59 -19.72
C ILE A 350 7.06 -9.66 -18.21
N LEU A 351 7.31 -8.53 -17.58
CA LEU A 351 7.67 -8.49 -16.17
C LEU A 351 6.50 -8.86 -15.26
N LYS A 352 5.26 -8.51 -15.63
CA LYS A 352 4.07 -8.92 -14.89
C LYS A 352 3.95 -10.44 -14.86
N LYS A 353 4.07 -11.09 -16.02
CA LYS A 353 4.01 -12.56 -16.13
C LYS A 353 5.15 -13.24 -15.35
N ASP A 354 6.38 -12.76 -15.51
CA ASP A 354 7.56 -13.27 -14.77
C ASP A 354 7.37 -13.14 -13.25
N LEU A 355 6.81 -12.02 -12.77
CA LEU A 355 6.52 -11.81 -11.36
C LEU A 355 5.42 -12.73 -10.83
N GLU A 356 4.34 -12.92 -11.58
CA GLU A 356 3.27 -13.86 -11.24
C GLU A 356 3.79 -15.29 -11.12
N GLU A 357 4.62 -15.73 -12.06
CA GLU A 357 5.25 -17.05 -12.03
C GLU A 357 6.20 -17.21 -10.85
N LYS A 358 7.10 -16.24 -10.63
CA LYS A 358 8.04 -16.24 -9.50
C LYS A 358 7.34 -16.23 -8.14
N LEU A 359 6.25 -15.48 -8.00
CA LEU A 359 5.46 -15.47 -6.78
C LEU A 359 4.83 -16.85 -6.54
N LYS A 360 4.24 -17.48 -7.56
CA LYS A 360 3.67 -18.83 -7.45
C LYS A 360 4.72 -19.85 -7.02
N VAL A 361 5.89 -19.84 -7.64
CA VAL A 361 7.00 -20.75 -7.30
C VAL A 361 7.51 -20.49 -5.88
N SER A 362 7.73 -19.22 -5.50
CA SER A 362 8.21 -18.86 -4.16
C SER A 362 7.24 -19.36 -3.07
N VAL A 363 5.93 -19.20 -3.28
CA VAL A 363 4.91 -19.69 -2.33
C VAL A 363 4.95 -21.21 -2.21
N LYS A 364 5.07 -21.93 -3.34
CA LYS A 364 5.16 -23.40 -3.33
C LYS A 364 6.41 -23.93 -2.61
N LEU A 365 7.53 -23.18 -2.61
CA LEU A 365 8.77 -23.58 -1.92
C LEU A 365 8.74 -23.33 -0.41
N ILE A 366 7.88 -22.42 0.06
CA ILE A 366 7.77 -22.10 1.49
C ILE A 366 7.27 -23.33 2.28
N GLU A 367 6.28 -24.04 1.75
CA GLU A 367 5.68 -25.21 2.41
C GLU A 367 6.69 -26.32 2.69
N PRO A 368 7.42 -26.87 1.69
CA PRO A 368 8.46 -27.87 1.96
C PRO A 368 9.54 -27.37 2.92
N THR A 369 9.94 -26.10 2.79
CA THR A 369 10.97 -25.52 3.66
C THR A 369 10.51 -25.48 5.11
N ILE A 370 9.27 -25.09 5.39
CA ILE A 370 8.71 -25.07 6.74
C ILE A 370 8.57 -26.49 7.28
N ILE A 371 8.10 -27.46 6.48
CA ILE A 371 7.95 -28.85 6.89
C ILE A 371 9.32 -29.43 7.28
N ILE A 372 10.34 -29.25 6.46
CA ILE A 372 11.71 -29.70 6.75
C ILE A 372 12.22 -29.08 8.05
N PHE A 373 12.02 -27.78 8.22
CA PHE A 373 12.47 -27.07 9.41
C PHE A 373 11.73 -27.53 10.68
N MET A 374 10.42 -27.78 10.58
CA MET A 374 9.60 -28.34 11.64
C MET A 374 10.06 -29.74 12.02
N SER A 375 10.24 -30.62 11.03
CA SER A 375 10.68 -32.00 11.23
C SER A 375 12.05 -32.04 11.89
N LEU A 376 12.96 -31.16 11.51
CA LEU A 376 14.30 -31.05 12.14
C LEU A 376 14.20 -30.65 13.61
N ILE A 377 13.36 -29.68 13.93
CA ILE A 377 13.16 -29.23 15.34
C ILE A 377 12.53 -30.35 16.15
N ILE A 378 11.51 -31.03 15.66
CA ILE A 378 10.86 -32.15 16.35
C ILE A 378 11.84 -33.29 16.54
N CYS A 379 12.64 -33.64 15.54
CA CYS A 379 13.66 -34.67 15.61
C CYS A 379 14.72 -34.35 16.69
N ILE A 380 15.21 -33.12 16.68
CA ILE A 380 16.16 -32.67 17.73
C ILE A 380 15.53 -32.77 19.12
N MET A 381 14.31 -32.29 19.29
CA MET A 381 13.61 -32.38 20.59
C MET A 381 13.38 -33.84 21.01
N PHE A 382 12.96 -34.70 20.08
CA PHE A 382 12.79 -36.13 20.36
C PHE A 382 14.07 -36.77 20.84
N LEU A 383 15.20 -36.58 20.16
CA LEU A 383 16.49 -37.11 20.55
C LEU A 383 16.90 -36.63 21.95
N TYR A 384 16.68 -35.38 22.29
CA TYR A 384 17.05 -34.82 23.60
C TYR A 384 16.16 -35.31 24.75
N VAL A 385 14.92 -35.72 24.46
CA VAL A 385 14.01 -36.28 25.46
C VAL A 385 14.19 -37.79 25.56
N PHE A 386 14.30 -38.48 24.43
CA PHE A 386 14.32 -39.94 24.36
C PHE A 386 15.66 -40.55 24.84
N ILE A 387 16.81 -39.94 24.47
CA ILE A 387 18.13 -40.44 24.87
C ILE A 387 18.28 -40.51 26.41
N PRO A 388 17.94 -39.46 27.18
CA PRO A 388 17.97 -39.56 28.63
C PRO A 388 16.99 -40.58 29.22
N MET A 389 15.79 -40.77 28.62
CA MET A 389 14.84 -41.78 29.05
C MET A 389 15.38 -43.20 28.89
N MET A 390 16.05 -43.50 27.78
CA MET A 390 16.70 -44.80 27.58
C MET A 390 17.75 -45.07 28.65
N ASN A 391 18.55 -44.08 29.02
CA ASN A 391 19.56 -44.20 30.07
C ASN A 391 18.97 -44.44 31.48
N LEU A 392 17.71 -44.04 31.72
CA LEU A 392 17.01 -44.33 32.98
C LEU A 392 16.48 -45.76 33.01
N VAL A 393 16.03 -46.32 31.90
CA VAL A 393 15.57 -47.71 31.80
C VAL A 393 16.72 -48.69 32.01
N ASP A 394 17.94 -48.34 31.59
CA ASP A 394 19.15 -49.14 31.80
C ASP A 394 19.65 -49.11 33.29
N LEU A 395 19.09 -48.26 34.13
CA LEU A 395 19.44 -48.10 35.55
C LEU A 395 18.43 -48.79 36.50
N ILE A 396 17.33 -49.29 35.98
CA ILE A 396 16.30 -50.09 36.66
C ILE A 396 16.50 -51.56 36.36
#